data_ab5786b7f8f5b6e34613e402cf5a3a06
#
_entry.id   ab5786b7f8f5b6e34613e402cf5a3a06
#
_cell.length_a   1.000
_cell.length_b   1.000
_cell.length_c   1.000
_cell.angle_alpha   90.00
_cell.angle_beta   90.00
_cell.angle_gamma   90.00
#
_symmetry.space_group_name_H-M   'P 1'
#
loop_
_entity.id
_entity.type
_entity.pdbx_description
1 polymer ?
#
loop_
_entity_poly.entity_id
_entity_poly.type
_entity_poly.pdbx_seq_one_letter_code
_entity_poly.pdbx_strand_id
1 'polypeptide(L)'
;YNKMYPDYIAAINRLDDNVGKLVKKLKEKGLYDNTIIIYTSDHGSHFKTRNLEYKRSCHDSATHTPLIISGGMFKGGVVDDRLVSLIDLPPTLLDMAGIPIPKSYSGVSLLKEMRENKERDCVFIQISESQCGRAIRTKKYKYSVRTLAPTGYVAHNSDVYFEDYL
;
A
#
# COMPACT_ATOMS: atom_id res chain seq x y z
N TYR A 1 -1.99 -11.42 -22.82
CA TYR A 1 -1.59 -10.16 -22.19
C TYR A 1 -2.26 -8.94 -22.82
N ASN A 2 -2.35 -8.83 -24.15
CA ASN A 2 -2.85 -7.65 -24.85
C ASN A 2 -4.36 -7.33 -24.62
N LYS A 3 -5.18 -8.29 -24.19
CA LYS A 3 -6.62 -8.06 -23.96
C LYS A 3 -6.98 -7.52 -22.57
N MET A 4 -6.14 -7.80 -21.55
CA MET A 4 -6.44 -7.41 -20.16
C MET A 4 -6.04 -5.95 -19.87
N TYR A 5 -5.08 -5.41 -20.58
CA TYR A 5 -4.56 -4.08 -20.32
C TYR A 5 -5.55 -2.95 -20.66
N PRO A 6 -6.25 -2.99 -21.81
CA PRO A 6 -7.30 -2.00 -22.10
C PRO A 6 -8.43 -2.00 -21.09
N ASP A 7 -8.90 -3.17 -20.64
CA ASP A 7 -9.95 -3.29 -19.64
C ASP A 7 -9.52 -2.74 -18.29
N TYR A 8 -8.25 -2.94 -17.92
CA TYR A 8 -7.68 -2.39 -16.70
C TYR A 8 -7.60 -0.86 -16.75
N ILE A 9 -7.16 -0.28 -17.86
CA ILE A 9 -7.14 1.18 -18.05
C ILE A 9 -8.55 1.76 -18.02
N ALA A 10 -9.51 1.10 -18.67
CA ALA A 10 -10.92 1.51 -18.62
C ALA A 10 -11.49 1.47 -17.19
N ALA A 11 -11.10 0.48 -16.39
CA ALA A 11 -11.47 0.38 -14.99
C ALA A 11 -10.87 1.53 -14.15
N ILE A 12 -9.61 1.89 -14.39
CA ILE A 12 -8.95 3.02 -13.73
C ILE A 12 -9.68 4.33 -14.07
N ASN A 13 -9.98 4.60 -15.34
CA ASN A 13 -10.71 5.80 -15.75
C ASN A 13 -12.08 5.89 -15.07
N ARG A 14 -12.81 4.77 -14.99
CA ARG A 14 -14.11 4.73 -14.29
C ARG A 14 -13.96 5.00 -12.79
N LEU A 15 -12.88 4.51 -12.18
CA LEU A 15 -12.57 4.75 -10.78
C LEU A 15 -12.27 6.23 -10.54
N ASP A 16 -11.49 6.87 -11.41
CA ASP A 16 -11.19 8.29 -11.35
C ASP A 16 -12.46 9.15 -11.47
N ASP A 17 -13.34 8.83 -12.42
CA ASP A 17 -14.67 9.45 -12.54
C ASP A 17 -15.48 9.37 -11.25
N ASN A 18 -15.44 8.23 -10.56
CA ASN A 18 -16.17 8.04 -9.30
C ASN A 18 -15.56 8.84 -8.15
N VAL A 19 -14.24 8.93 -8.07
CA VAL A 19 -13.54 9.82 -7.12
C VAL A 19 -13.91 11.28 -7.41
N GLY A 20 -13.93 11.68 -8.68
CA GLY A 20 -14.37 13.02 -9.11
C GLY A 20 -15.80 13.34 -8.65
N LYS A 21 -16.74 12.41 -8.80
CA LYS A 21 -18.13 12.56 -8.32
C LYS A 21 -18.20 12.73 -6.80
N LEU A 22 -17.40 11.96 -6.04
CA LEU A 22 -17.33 12.07 -4.58
C LEU A 22 -16.81 13.45 -4.17
N VAL A 23 -15.71 13.92 -4.76
CA VAL A 23 -15.12 15.23 -4.50
C VAL A 23 -16.11 16.35 -4.82
N LYS A 24 -16.78 16.27 -5.97
CA LYS A 24 -17.84 17.21 -6.34
C LYS A 24 -18.94 17.26 -5.29
N LYS A 25 -19.40 16.09 -4.82
CA LYS A 25 -20.46 16.01 -3.80
C LYS A 25 -20.06 16.61 -2.46
N LEU A 26 -18.81 16.39 -2.02
CA LEU A 26 -18.27 17.03 -0.82
C LEU A 26 -18.27 18.56 -0.95
N LYS A 27 -17.86 19.09 -2.11
CA LYS A 27 -17.89 20.54 -2.39
C LYS A 27 -19.30 21.11 -2.39
N GLU A 28 -20.26 20.45 -3.06
CA GLU A 28 -21.68 20.85 -3.07
C GLU A 28 -22.31 20.88 -1.68
N LYS A 29 -21.83 20.03 -0.77
CA LYS A 29 -22.31 19.98 0.61
C LYS A 29 -21.55 20.89 1.58
N GLY A 30 -20.53 21.61 1.13
CA GLY A 30 -19.67 22.44 1.98
C GLY A 30 -18.82 21.63 2.97
N LEU A 31 -18.58 20.35 2.69
CA LEU A 31 -17.82 19.45 3.56
C LEU A 31 -16.36 19.29 3.13
N TYR A 32 -16.02 19.70 1.92
CA TYR A 32 -14.71 19.44 1.31
C TYR A 32 -13.55 19.98 2.15
N ASP A 33 -13.65 21.20 2.65
CA ASP A 33 -12.57 21.87 3.39
C ASP A 33 -12.33 21.26 4.79
N ASN A 34 -13.33 20.53 5.31
CA ASN A 34 -13.22 19.79 6.58
C ASN A 34 -13.15 18.27 6.36
N THR A 35 -12.65 17.83 5.22
CA THR A 35 -12.53 16.41 4.88
C THR A 35 -11.11 16.10 4.44
N ILE A 36 -10.53 15.02 4.99
CA ILE A 36 -9.30 14.41 4.48
C ILE A 36 -9.68 13.23 3.61
N ILE A 37 -9.21 13.23 2.38
CA ILE A 37 -9.44 12.15 1.41
C ILE A 37 -8.17 11.32 1.32
N ILE A 38 -8.29 10.02 1.55
CA ILE A 38 -7.20 9.05 1.37
C ILE A 38 -7.60 8.09 0.26
N TYR A 39 -6.78 8.02 -0.78
CA TYR A 39 -6.92 7.05 -1.86
C TYR A 39 -5.74 6.08 -1.81
N THR A 40 -6.03 4.79 -1.74
CA THR A 40 -5.02 3.74 -1.72
C THR A 40 -5.60 2.42 -2.24
N SER A 41 -4.77 1.39 -2.32
CA SER A 41 -5.17 0.00 -2.63
C SER A 41 -4.52 -0.95 -1.63
N ASP A 42 -5.13 -2.09 -1.40
CA ASP A 42 -4.61 -3.16 -0.55
C ASP A 42 -3.37 -3.84 -1.16
N HIS A 43 -3.33 -3.99 -2.48
CA HIS A 43 -2.22 -4.53 -3.25
C HIS A 43 -2.31 -4.09 -4.71
N GLY A 44 -1.23 -4.29 -5.46
CA GLY A 44 -1.19 -4.12 -6.90
C GLY A 44 -1.45 -5.44 -7.67
N SER A 45 -1.04 -5.45 -8.93
CA SER A 45 -1.14 -6.63 -9.80
C SER A 45 0.03 -6.71 -10.76
N HIS A 46 0.63 -7.88 -10.90
CA HIS A 46 1.66 -8.15 -11.90
C HIS A 46 1.11 -8.90 -13.14
N PHE A 47 -0.21 -9.08 -13.24
CA PHE A 47 -0.89 -9.63 -14.43
C PHE A 47 -0.29 -10.96 -14.91
N LYS A 48 0.06 -11.86 -14.00
CA LYS A 48 0.72 -13.15 -14.28
C LYS A 48 2.10 -13.04 -14.98
N THR A 49 2.75 -11.88 -14.88
CA THR A 49 4.08 -11.68 -15.48
C THR A 49 5.22 -12.24 -14.63
N ARG A 50 4.96 -12.60 -13.39
CA ARG A 50 5.96 -13.05 -12.41
C ARG A 50 5.73 -14.46 -11.88
N ASN A 51 4.46 -14.85 -11.76
CA ASN A 51 4.03 -16.20 -11.40
C ASN A 51 2.70 -16.50 -12.11
N LEU A 52 2.07 -17.63 -11.84
CA LEU A 52 0.78 -18.00 -12.45
C LEU A 52 -0.42 -17.24 -11.88
N GLU A 53 -0.18 -16.28 -10.97
CA GLU A 53 -1.20 -15.49 -10.30
C GLU A 53 -1.09 -14.00 -10.64
N TYR A 54 -2.02 -13.19 -10.14
CA TYR A 54 -2.05 -11.73 -10.39
C TYR A 54 -1.29 -10.93 -9.33
N LYS A 55 -1.16 -11.47 -8.13
CA LYS A 55 -0.52 -10.90 -6.95
C LYS A 55 0.28 -12.01 -6.24
N ARG A 56 0.44 -11.95 -4.94
CA ARG A 56 1.11 -12.97 -4.11
C ARG A 56 2.58 -13.15 -4.46
N SER A 57 3.24 -12.02 -4.62
CA SER A 57 4.68 -11.93 -4.72
C SER A 57 5.17 -10.66 -4.03
N CYS A 58 6.43 -10.64 -3.63
CA CYS A 58 7.04 -9.43 -3.07
C CYS A 58 7.45 -8.40 -4.15
N HIS A 59 7.02 -8.59 -5.39
CA HIS A 59 7.33 -7.72 -6.51
C HIS A 59 6.71 -6.34 -6.35
N ASP A 60 7.37 -5.27 -6.81
CA ASP A 60 6.86 -3.90 -6.71
C ASP A 60 5.49 -3.73 -7.37
N SER A 61 5.23 -4.40 -8.50
CA SER A 61 3.92 -4.36 -9.14
C SER A 61 2.76 -4.90 -8.26
N ALA A 62 3.07 -5.71 -7.25
CA ALA A 62 2.08 -6.20 -6.28
C ALA A 62 2.10 -5.42 -4.95
N THR A 63 3.25 -4.85 -4.56
CA THR A 63 3.46 -4.28 -3.22
C THR A 63 3.59 -2.76 -3.19
N HIS A 64 3.92 -2.12 -4.32
CA HIS A 64 4.01 -0.67 -4.43
C HIS A 64 2.65 -0.11 -4.85
N THR A 65 1.75 0.04 -3.88
CA THR A 65 0.40 0.57 -4.09
C THR A 65 0.38 2.09 -4.09
N PRO A 66 -0.58 2.74 -4.79
CA PRO A 66 -0.75 4.18 -4.70
C PRO A 66 -1.15 4.59 -3.28
N LEU A 67 -0.66 5.73 -2.82
CA LEU A 67 -1.14 6.42 -1.64
C LEU A 67 -1.24 7.91 -1.94
N ILE A 68 -2.44 8.43 -1.95
CA ILE A 68 -2.72 9.84 -2.15
C ILE A 68 -3.50 10.33 -0.94
N ILE A 69 -3.01 11.40 -0.31
CA ILE A 69 -3.68 12.04 0.83
C ILE A 69 -3.90 13.51 0.49
N SER A 70 -5.12 13.99 0.67
CA SER A 70 -5.50 15.37 0.36
C SER A 70 -6.43 15.92 1.44
N GLY A 71 -6.26 17.18 1.78
CA GLY A 71 -7.06 17.89 2.78
C GLY A 71 -6.38 18.00 4.15
N GLY A 72 -6.96 18.84 5.02
CA GLY A 72 -6.41 19.11 6.34
C GLY A 72 -4.99 19.68 6.28
N MET A 73 -4.04 19.03 6.95
CA MET A 73 -2.64 19.45 6.96
C MET A 73 -1.82 18.91 5.78
N PHE A 74 -2.39 18.04 4.94
CA PHE A 74 -1.72 17.54 3.74
C PHE A 74 -1.90 18.55 2.60
N LYS A 75 -0.82 19.30 2.31
CA LYS A 75 -0.80 20.24 1.19
C LYS A 75 -0.71 19.47 -0.13
N GLY A 76 -1.57 19.83 -1.09
CA GLY A 76 -1.53 19.25 -2.44
C GLY A 76 -0.27 19.64 -3.22
N GLY A 77 0.01 18.88 -4.29
CA GLY A 77 1.13 19.14 -5.19
C GLY A 77 2.52 18.70 -4.68
N VAL A 78 2.56 17.93 -3.61
CA VAL A 78 3.81 17.37 -3.05
C VAL A 78 3.90 15.90 -3.42
N VAL A 79 5.06 15.47 -3.87
CA VAL A 79 5.44 14.06 -4.01
C VAL A 79 6.41 13.72 -2.90
N ASP A 80 6.10 12.69 -2.13
CA ASP A 80 6.92 12.23 -1.00
C ASP A 80 7.44 10.83 -1.31
N ASP A 81 8.75 10.64 -1.23
CA ASP A 81 9.44 9.39 -1.55
C ASP A 81 9.76 8.53 -0.30
N ARG A 82 9.18 8.88 0.85
CA ARG A 82 9.33 8.09 2.07
C ARG A 82 8.80 6.67 1.89
N LEU A 83 9.42 5.76 2.63
CA LEU A 83 8.91 4.40 2.75
C LEU A 83 7.69 4.38 3.67
N VAL A 84 6.55 3.97 3.12
CA VAL A 84 5.26 3.90 3.81
C VAL A 84 4.72 2.49 3.75
N SER A 85 4.04 2.05 4.80
CA SER A 85 3.34 0.76 4.84
C SER A 85 1.86 0.98 5.12
N LEU A 86 1.00 0.09 4.63
CA LEU A 86 -0.45 0.17 4.91
C LEU A 86 -0.78 0.11 6.41
N ILE A 87 0.09 -0.51 7.22
CA ILE A 87 -0.08 -0.52 8.69
C ILE A 87 0.09 0.87 9.33
N ASP A 88 0.60 1.85 8.60
CA ASP A 88 0.76 3.23 9.06
C ASP A 88 -0.54 4.04 8.94
N LEU A 89 -1.48 3.59 8.13
CA LEU A 89 -2.74 4.31 7.94
C LEU A 89 -3.59 4.38 9.22
N PRO A 90 -3.80 3.28 9.97
CA PRO A 90 -4.59 3.37 11.20
C PRO A 90 -4.03 4.36 12.24
N PRO A 91 -2.73 4.32 12.62
CA PRO A 91 -2.19 5.33 13.54
C PRO A 91 -2.19 6.74 12.95
N THR A 92 -2.05 6.89 11.62
CA THR A 92 -2.17 8.19 10.96
C THR A 92 -3.59 8.77 11.08
N LEU A 93 -4.62 7.93 10.88
CA LEU A 93 -6.02 8.34 11.04
C LEU A 93 -6.33 8.79 12.46
N LEU A 94 -5.83 8.08 13.48
CA LEU A 94 -5.99 8.47 14.87
C LEU A 94 -5.29 9.80 15.15
N ASP A 95 -4.07 9.99 14.68
CA ASP A 95 -3.31 11.22 14.85
C ASP A 95 -4.01 12.42 14.16
N MET A 96 -4.56 12.22 12.95
CA MET A 96 -5.36 13.23 12.26
C MET A 96 -6.62 13.63 13.04
N ALA A 97 -7.22 12.67 13.74
CA ALA A 97 -8.40 12.91 14.58
C ALA A 97 -8.06 13.44 15.98
N GLY A 98 -6.79 13.63 16.31
CA GLY A 98 -6.35 14.03 17.65
C GLY A 98 -6.57 12.95 18.72
N ILE A 99 -6.70 11.69 18.31
CA ILE A 99 -6.92 10.54 19.22
C ILE A 99 -5.57 9.91 19.55
N PRO A 100 -5.30 9.60 20.83
CA PRO A 100 -4.07 8.93 21.23
C PRO A 100 -3.88 7.59 20.51
N ILE A 101 -2.69 7.35 19.97
CA ILE A 101 -2.34 6.11 19.27
C ILE A 101 -2.02 5.03 20.32
N PRO A 102 -2.73 3.89 20.32
CA PRO A 102 -2.42 2.78 21.21
C PRO A 102 -1.01 2.23 20.98
N LYS A 103 -0.32 1.87 22.07
CA LYS A 103 1.04 1.30 22.00
C LYS A 103 1.13 -0.05 21.26
N SER A 104 0.01 -0.73 21.07
CA SER A 104 -0.09 -2.00 20.35
C SER A 104 0.01 -1.86 18.83
N TYR A 105 -0.06 -0.64 18.29
CA TYR A 105 0.10 -0.42 16.85
C TYR A 105 1.57 -0.57 16.44
N SER A 106 1.81 -1.41 15.43
CA SER A 106 3.15 -1.59 14.84
C SER A 106 3.47 -0.53 13.78
N GLY A 107 2.45 0.11 13.21
CA GLY A 107 2.60 1.21 12.25
C GLY A 107 2.96 2.53 12.95
N VAL A 108 3.45 3.48 12.18
CA VAL A 108 3.83 4.82 12.64
C VAL A 108 2.96 5.86 11.93
N SER A 109 2.50 6.88 12.66
CA SER A 109 1.77 7.99 12.05
C SER A 109 2.64 8.73 11.05
N LEU A 110 2.16 8.86 9.80
CA LEU A 110 2.81 9.65 8.75
C LEU A 110 2.90 11.13 9.15
N LEU A 111 1.91 11.65 9.88
CA LEU A 111 1.96 13.02 10.40
C LEU A 111 3.10 13.20 11.41
N LYS A 112 3.32 12.20 12.26
CA LYS A 112 4.43 12.23 13.22
C LYS A 112 5.77 12.22 12.49
N GLU A 113 5.95 11.34 11.51
CA GLU A 113 7.17 11.28 10.69
C GLU A 113 7.41 12.61 9.96
N MET A 114 6.36 13.22 9.41
CA MET A 114 6.45 14.54 8.75
C MET A 114 6.84 15.66 9.74
N ARG A 115 6.21 15.71 10.92
CA ARG A 115 6.53 16.72 11.95
C ARG A 115 7.94 16.61 12.50
N GLU A 116 8.40 15.36 12.71
CA GLU A 116 9.74 15.08 13.25
C GLU A 116 10.82 15.06 12.16
N ASN A 117 10.45 15.20 10.89
CA ASN A 117 11.34 15.02 9.72
C ASN A 117 12.13 13.71 9.80
N LYS A 118 11.45 12.66 10.22
CA LYS A 118 12.05 11.35 10.42
C LYS A 118 11.56 10.39 9.34
N GLU A 119 12.47 9.61 8.81
CA GLU A 119 12.18 8.56 7.85
C GLU A 119 12.63 7.21 8.40
N ARG A 120 11.94 6.14 7.99
CA ARG A 120 12.37 4.78 8.29
C ARG A 120 13.34 4.27 7.25
N ASP A 121 14.25 3.39 7.67
CA ASP A 121 15.22 2.78 6.76
C ASP A 121 14.62 1.70 5.88
N CYS A 122 13.56 1.04 6.33
CA CYS A 122 12.93 -0.05 5.60
C CYS A 122 11.45 -0.24 5.96
N VAL A 123 10.74 -0.95 5.08
CA VAL A 123 9.41 -1.51 5.32
C VAL A 123 9.44 -3.02 5.15
N PHE A 124 8.64 -3.70 5.97
CA PHE A 124 8.44 -5.14 5.92
C PHE A 124 7.24 -5.48 5.05
N ILE A 125 7.37 -6.53 4.24
CA ILE A 125 6.34 -7.05 3.35
C ILE A 125 6.13 -8.52 3.69
N GLN A 126 4.86 -8.93 3.80
CA GLN A 126 4.51 -10.32 4.04
C GLN A 126 3.48 -10.80 3.03
N ILE A 127 3.67 -12.00 2.53
CA ILE A 127 2.72 -12.76 1.73
C ILE A 127 2.39 -14.04 2.47
N SER A 128 1.10 -14.30 2.68
CA SER A 128 0.63 -15.39 3.52
C SER A 128 -0.48 -16.23 2.87
N GLU A 129 -0.63 -16.14 1.55
CA GLU A 129 -1.68 -16.84 0.81
C GLU A 129 -1.08 -17.42 -0.48
N SER A 130 -1.32 -18.68 -0.80
CA SER A 130 -0.79 -19.44 -1.96
C SER A 130 0.73 -19.57 -2.03
N GLN A 131 1.44 -18.58 -1.55
CA GLN A 131 2.88 -18.54 -1.40
C GLN A 131 3.18 -17.83 -0.10
N CYS A 132 3.94 -18.44 0.80
CA CYS A 132 4.42 -17.74 1.97
C CYS A 132 5.76 -17.07 1.63
N GLY A 133 5.80 -15.75 1.72
CA GLY A 133 6.98 -14.96 1.40
C GLY A 133 7.11 -13.77 2.33
N ARG A 134 8.33 -13.30 2.49
CA ARG A 134 8.66 -12.10 3.27
C ARG A 134 9.69 -11.28 2.51
N ALA A 135 9.62 -9.96 2.64
CA ALA A 135 10.65 -9.09 2.12
C ALA A 135 10.89 -7.90 3.02
N ILE A 136 12.09 -7.34 2.90
CA ILE A 136 12.44 -6.02 3.42
C ILE A 136 12.73 -5.13 2.21
N ARG A 137 12.11 -3.95 2.19
CA ARG A 137 12.35 -2.92 1.19
C ARG A 137 13.01 -1.71 1.85
N THR A 138 14.15 -1.31 1.33
CA THR A 138 14.79 -0.01 1.57
C THR A 138 14.54 0.91 0.38
N LYS A 139 14.95 2.17 0.44
CA LYS A 139 14.87 3.07 -0.74
C LYS A 139 15.61 2.50 -1.95
N LYS A 140 16.69 1.77 -1.74
CA LYS A 140 17.58 1.29 -2.82
C LYS A 140 17.42 -0.19 -3.13
N TYR A 141 17.17 -1.02 -2.13
CA TYR A 141 17.18 -2.48 -2.27
C TYR A 141 15.89 -3.12 -1.76
N LYS A 142 15.58 -4.27 -2.31
CA LYS A 142 14.60 -5.21 -1.78
C LYS A 142 15.26 -6.58 -1.67
N TYR A 143 15.13 -7.19 -0.50
CA TYR A 143 15.52 -8.58 -0.26
C TYR A 143 14.27 -9.39 0.05
N SER A 144 14.09 -10.50 -0.62
CA SER A 144 12.90 -11.34 -0.51
C SER A 144 13.28 -12.80 -0.28
N VAL A 145 12.50 -13.47 0.55
CA VAL A 145 12.57 -14.90 0.81
C VAL A 145 11.19 -15.51 0.68
N ARG A 146 11.13 -16.76 0.26
CA ARG A 146 9.89 -17.53 0.18
C ARG A 146 10.07 -18.93 0.72
N THR A 147 8.98 -19.60 1.05
CA THR A 147 8.99 -21.03 1.33
C THR A 147 8.97 -21.80 0.02
N LEU A 148 9.54 -23.00 0.02
CA LEU A 148 9.22 -24.00 -0.99
C LEU A 148 7.79 -24.47 -0.72
N ALA A 149 6.85 -24.06 -1.58
CA ALA A 149 5.49 -24.56 -1.50
C ALA A 149 5.49 -26.04 -1.85
N PRO A 150 5.10 -26.95 -0.94
CA PRO A 150 4.67 -28.26 -1.36
C PRO A 150 3.46 -28.09 -2.27
N THR A 151 3.37 -28.89 -3.32
CA THR A 151 2.21 -28.94 -4.22
C THR A 151 0.94 -29.13 -3.39
N GLY A 152 0.09 -28.11 -3.30
CA GLY A 152 -1.11 -28.14 -2.48
C GLY A 152 -1.23 -26.90 -1.58
N TYR A 153 -1.83 -27.06 -0.44
CA TYR A 153 -2.04 -25.98 0.51
C TYR A 153 -0.70 -25.43 1.03
N VAL A 154 -0.50 -24.12 0.88
CA VAL A 154 0.68 -23.43 1.40
C VAL A 154 0.44 -23.05 2.85
N ALA A 155 1.37 -23.38 3.71
CA ALA A 155 1.37 -22.89 5.07
C ALA A 155 1.41 -21.34 5.07
N HIS A 156 0.54 -20.70 5.87
CA HIS A 156 0.52 -19.25 6.01
C HIS A 156 1.75 -18.71 6.75
N ASN A 157 2.54 -19.58 7.33
CA ASN A 157 3.79 -19.29 8.01
C ASN A 157 4.76 -20.47 7.89
N SER A 158 6.05 -20.21 8.00
CA SER A 158 7.11 -21.22 7.97
C SER A 158 8.30 -20.75 8.78
N ASP A 159 9.08 -21.69 9.28
CA ASP A 159 10.38 -21.43 9.92
C ASP A 159 11.54 -21.63 8.92
N VAL A 160 11.24 -22.12 7.70
CA VAL A 160 12.23 -22.38 6.66
C VAL A 160 11.92 -21.54 5.43
N TYR A 161 12.86 -20.71 5.06
CA TYR A 161 12.78 -19.81 3.92
C TYR A 161 13.99 -19.97 3.01
N PHE A 162 13.79 -19.69 1.73
CA PHE A 162 14.80 -19.66 0.68
C PHE A 162 14.82 -18.30 0.02
N GLU A 163 15.94 -17.87 -0.52
CA GLU A 163 16.04 -16.63 -1.28
C GLU A 163 15.11 -16.66 -2.50
N ASP A 164 14.42 -15.54 -2.72
CA ASP A 164 13.53 -15.36 -3.86
C ASP A 164 14.14 -14.29 -4.77
N TYR A 165 14.62 -14.71 -5.93
CA TYR A 165 15.17 -13.78 -6.93
C TYR A 165 14.03 -13.10 -7.66
N LEU A 166 13.85 -11.81 -7.39
CA LEU A 166 12.79 -10.96 -7.94
C LEU A 166 13.20 -10.34 -9.30
#